data_9618c30414c2f472c63efd7d945ea3ff
#
_entry.id   9618c30414c2f472c63efd7d945ea3ff
#
_cell.length_a   1.000
_cell.length_b   1.000
_cell.length_c   1.000
_cell.angle_alpha   90.00
_cell.angle_beta   90.00
_cell.angle_gamma   90.00
#
_symmetry.space_group_name_H-M   'P 1'
#
loop_
_entity.id
_entity.type
_entity.pdbx_description
1 polymer ?
#
loop_
_entity_poly.entity_id
_entity_poly.type
_entity_poly.pdbx_seq_one_letter_code
_entity_poly.pdbx_strand_id
1 'polypeptide(L)'
;MVSVAFSDKYFESLLKLTPNEQSQASKAVLQFQQDPQHGGLHYEKLTACKDAKLRSIRSNQDVRVILAAAEKEDLYLVLYVAHHDVAYAWAAKRKIEINPNTGSIQMFT
;
A
#
# COMPACT_ATOMS: atom_id res chain seq x y z
N MET A 1 14.45 -7.59 5.90
CA MET A 1 13.45 -7.96 4.86
C MET A 1 12.09 -8.11 5.53
N VAL A 2 11.06 -7.57 4.94
CA VAL A 2 9.69 -7.69 5.45
C VAL A 2 8.87 -8.55 4.51
N SER A 3 7.77 -9.10 5.03
CA SER A 3 6.82 -9.86 4.21
C SER A 3 5.70 -8.95 3.74
N VAL A 4 5.21 -9.17 2.54
CA VAL A 4 4.07 -8.43 2.00
C VAL A 4 3.00 -9.39 1.53
N ALA A 5 1.74 -9.02 1.76
CA ALA A 5 0.58 -9.69 1.20
C ALA A 5 -0.16 -8.68 0.34
N PHE A 6 -0.84 -9.16 -0.70
CA PHE A 6 -1.50 -8.29 -1.67
C PHE A 6 -3.01 -8.47 -1.59
N SER A 7 -3.73 -7.37 -1.65
CA SER A 7 -5.19 -7.42 -1.79
C SER A 7 -5.57 -7.39 -3.28
N ASP A 8 -6.76 -7.90 -3.57
CA ASP A 8 -7.29 -7.84 -4.94
C ASP A 8 -7.41 -6.41 -5.42
N LYS A 9 -7.72 -5.48 -4.53
CA LYS A 9 -7.84 -4.05 -4.87
C LYS A 9 -6.54 -3.47 -5.41
N TYR A 10 -5.40 -3.94 -4.89
CA TYR A 10 -4.12 -3.50 -5.42
C TYR A 10 -3.98 -3.89 -6.90
N PHE A 11 -4.26 -5.14 -7.23
CA PHE A 11 -4.14 -5.61 -8.61
C PHE A 11 -5.15 -4.93 -9.54
N GLU A 12 -6.38 -4.74 -9.08
CA GLU A 12 -7.39 -4.01 -9.85
C GLU A 12 -6.94 -2.57 -10.15
N SER A 13 -6.40 -1.89 -9.15
CA SER A 13 -5.92 -0.53 -9.33
C SER A 13 -4.66 -0.47 -10.20
N LEU A 14 -3.77 -1.45 -10.06
CA LEU A 14 -2.54 -1.53 -10.85
C LEU A 14 -2.86 -1.61 -12.35
N LEU A 15 -3.88 -2.37 -12.73
CA LEU A 15 -4.26 -2.55 -14.13
C LEU A 15 -4.75 -1.25 -14.79
N LYS A 16 -5.12 -0.25 -14.00
CA LYS A 16 -5.54 1.06 -14.53
C LYS A 16 -4.37 1.98 -14.85
N LEU A 17 -3.17 1.61 -14.46
CA LEU A 17 -1.96 2.40 -14.71
C LEU A 17 -1.34 2.04 -16.06
N THR A 18 -0.48 2.92 -16.57
CA THR A 18 0.29 2.61 -17.77
C THR A 18 1.28 1.47 -17.49
N PRO A 19 1.75 0.75 -18.52
CA PRO A 19 2.74 -0.30 -18.32
C PRO A 19 4.01 0.19 -17.59
N ASN A 20 4.45 1.40 -17.89
CA ASN A 20 5.63 1.97 -17.23
C ASN A 20 5.36 2.21 -15.73
N GLU A 21 4.19 2.76 -15.42
CA GLU A 21 3.78 2.98 -14.03
C GLU A 21 3.62 1.68 -13.27
N GLN A 22 3.09 0.64 -13.92
CA GLN A 22 2.97 -0.70 -13.32
C GLN A 22 4.36 -1.26 -12.97
N SER A 23 5.31 -1.13 -13.88
CA SER A 23 6.69 -1.57 -13.65
C SER A 23 7.33 -0.84 -12.48
N GLN A 24 7.14 0.47 -12.41
CA GLN A 24 7.67 1.31 -11.33
C GLN A 24 7.05 0.92 -9.99
N ALA A 25 5.74 0.67 -9.95
CA ALA A 25 5.06 0.25 -8.73
C ALA A 25 5.58 -1.10 -8.24
N SER A 26 5.78 -2.05 -9.15
CA SER A 26 6.33 -3.36 -8.80
C SER A 26 7.74 -3.24 -8.22
N LYS A 27 8.58 -2.40 -8.82
CA LYS A 27 9.94 -2.15 -8.31
C LYS A 27 9.90 -1.51 -6.92
N ALA A 28 8.97 -0.58 -6.70
CA ALA A 28 8.84 0.07 -5.39
C ALA A 28 8.45 -0.94 -4.31
N VAL A 29 7.52 -1.85 -4.60
CA VAL A 29 7.13 -2.88 -3.65
C VAL A 29 8.30 -3.82 -3.35
N LEU A 30 9.05 -4.22 -4.36
CA LEU A 30 10.24 -5.06 -4.16
C LEU A 30 11.30 -4.35 -3.31
N GLN A 31 11.55 -3.08 -3.58
CA GLN A 31 12.48 -2.28 -2.79
C GLN A 31 12.03 -2.17 -1.34
N PHE A 32 10.72 -1.94 -1.13
CA PHE A 32 10.15 -1.87 0.19
C PHE A 32 10.34 -3.19 0.95
N GLN A 33 10.12 -4.30 0.27
CA GLN A 33 10.27 -5.62 0.88
C GLN A 33 11.71 -5.85 1.34
N GLN A 34 12.68 -5.39 0.57
CA GLN A 34 14.10 -5.55 0.90
C GLN A 34 14.55 -4.57 1.97
N ASP A 35 14.10 -3.31 1.89
CA ASP A 35 14.48 -2.25 2.81
C ASP A 35 13.35 -1.22 2.92
N PRO A 36 12.45 -1.37 3.92
CA PRO A 36 11.33 -0.43 4.10
C PRO A 36 11.77 1.01 4.37
N GLN A 37 12.99 1.22 4.81
CA GLN A 37 13.50 2.54 5.14
C GLN A 37 14.31 3.18 4.01
N HIS A 38 14.31 2.56 2.82
CA HIS A 38 15.01 3.13 1.68
C HIS A 38 14.48 4.53 1.37
N GLY A 39 15.40 5.51 1.32
CA GLY A 39 15.04 6.92 1.22
C GLY A 39 14.20 7.29 0.01
N GLY A 40 14.44 6.64 -1.13
CA GLY A 40 13.69 6.88 -2.36
C GLY A 40 12.21 6.51 -2.28
N LEU A 41 11.81 5.69 -1.32
CA LEU A 41 10.41 5.28 -1.13
C LEU A 41 9.56 6.33 -0.42
N HIS A 42 10.17 7.24 0.33
CA HIS A 42 9.47 8.24 1.13
C HIS A 42 8.34 7.61 1.96
N TYR A 43 8.68 6.55 2.68
CA TYR A 43 7.71 5.86 3.55
C TYR A 43 7.13 6.82 4.58
N GLU A 44 5.82 6.89 4.66
CA GLU A 44 5.17 7.77 5.64
C GLU A 44 3.87 7.20 6.17
N LYS A 45 3.55 7.58 7.41
CA LYS A 45 2.25 7.29 8.03
C LYS A 45 1.21 8.27 7.50
N LEU A 46 0.02 7.76 7.20
CA LEU A 46 -1.07 8.59 6.71
C LEU A 46 -1.94 9.04 7.89
N THR A 47 -1.59 10.18 8.47
CA THR A 47 -2.21 10.67 9.71
C THR A 47 -3.62 11.21 9.52
N ALA A 48 -3.98 11.61 8.30
CA ALA A 48 -5.31 12.13 8.00
C ALA A 48 -6.34 11.03 7.68
N CYS A 49 -5.95 9.76 7.78
CA CYS A 49 -6.83 8.63 7.47
C CYS A 49 -7.52 8.13 8.73
N LYS A 50 -8.72 7.54 8.55
CA LYS A 50 -9.47 6.92 9.63
C LYS A 50 -8.71 5.76 10.26
N ASP A 51 -7.93 5.03 9.46
CA ASP A 51 -7.18 3.88 9.91
C ASP A 51 -5.72 4.26 10.15
N ALA A 52 -5.28 4.16 11.39
CA ALA A 52 -3.91 4.50 11.79
C ALA A 52 -2.86 3.53 11.23
N LYS A 53 -3.29 2.38 10.71
CA LYS A 53 -2.38 1.38 10.14
C LYS A 53 -1.90 1.74 8.73
N LEU A 54 -2.52 2.73 8.08
CA LEU A 54 -2.22 3.04 6.68
C LEU A 54 -0.91 3.78 6.50
N ARG A 55 -0.22 3.39 5.45
CA ARG A 55 1.10 3.91 5.07
C ARG A 55 1.14 4.15 3.58
N SER A 56 2.03 5.00 3.12
CA SER A 56 2.28 5.14 1.69
C SER A 56 3.76 5.04 1.37
N ILE A 57 4.05 4.55 0.17
CA ILE A 57 5.39 4.65 -0.42
C ILE A 57 5.26 5.28 -1.80
N ARG A 58 6.33 5.94 -2.22
CA ARG A 58 6.37 6.61 -3.51
C ARG A 58 6.87 5.63 -4.57
N SER A 59 6.08 5.45 -5.62
CA SER A 59 6.49 4.67 -6.79
C SER A 59 7.24 5.57 -7.78
N ASN A 60 6.69 6.75 -8.05
CA ASN A 60 7.35 7.81 -8.80
C ASN A 60 6.81 9.15 -8.26
N GLN A 61 7.06 10.27 -8.95
CA GLN A 61 6.61 11.58 -8.48
C GLN A 61 5.10 11.66 -8.26
N ASP A 62 4.32 10.97 -9.09
CA ASP A 62 2.86 11.09 -9.08
C ASP A 62 2.13 9.89 -8.50
N VAL A 63 2.76 8.71 -8.47
CA VAL A 63 2.10 7.46 -8.08
C VAL A 63 2.50 7.05 -6.67
N ARG A 64 1.49 6.66 -5.89
CA ARG A 64 1.68 6.19 -4.51
C ARG A 64 1.09 4.79 -4.35
N VAL A 65 1.79 3.95 -3.60
CA VAL A 65 1.30 2.64 -3.18
C VAL A 65 0.84 2.76 -1.73
N ILE A 66 -0.38 2.34 -1.47
CA ILE A 66 -0.97 2.37 -0.12
C ILE A 66 -0.78 1.01 0.52
N LEU A 67 -0.26 1.03 1.74
CA LEU A 67 0.05 -0.15 2.52
C LEU A 67 -0.65 -0.07 3.87
N ALA A 68 -0.82 -1.20 4.52
CA ALA A 68 -1.20 -1.24 5.93
C ALA A 68 -0.17 -2.05 6.70
N ALA A 69 0.26 -1.51 7.84
CA ALA A 69 1.14 -2.22 8.77
C ALA A 69 0.28 -3.15 9.62
N ALA A 70 0.53 -4.46 9.54
CA ALA A 70 -0.16 -5.42 10.38
C ALA A 70 0.37 -5.33 11.81
N GLU A 71 -0.42 -5.81 12.77
CA GLU A 71 -0.01 -5.83 14.18
C GLU A 71 1.19 -6.74 14.41
N LYS A 72 1.31 -7.80 13.61
CA LYS A 72 2.46 -8.68 13.67
C LYS A 72 3.64 -8.03 12.97
N GLU A 73 4.80 -8.17 13.58
CA GLU A 73 6.03 -7.61 13.05
C GLU A 73 6.31 -8.08 11.63
N ASP A 74 6.85 -7.15 10.84
CA ASP A 74 7.39 -7.40 9.51
C ASP A 74 6.38 -7.90 8.47
N LEU A 75 5.07 -7.74 8.73
CA LEU A 75 4.05 -8.03 7.73
C LEU A 75 3.34 -6.75 7.33
N TYR A 76 3.27 -6.52 6.02
CA TYR A 76 2.57 -5.38 5.44
C TYR A 76 1.58 -5.86 4.38
N LEU A 77 0.47 -5.15 4.28
CA LEU A 77 -0.56 -5.44 3.29
C LEU A 77 -0.48 -4.39 2.20
N VAL A 78 -0.31 -4.80 0.95
CA VAL A 78 -0.29 -3.90 -0.21
C VAL A 78 -1.70 -3.80 -0.72
N LEU A 79 -2.32 -2.62 -0.61
CA LEU A 79 -3.76 -2.45 -0.74
C LEU A 79 -4.22 -1.77 -2.02
N TYR A 80 -3.48 -0.77 -2.48
CA TYR A 80 -3.95 0.09 -3.57
C TYR A 80 -2.77 0.84 -4.18
N VAL A 81 -2.89 1.16 -5.46
CA VAL A 81 -1.90 1.99 -6.16
C VAL A 81 -2.62 2.91 -7.13
N ALA A 82 -2.28 4.20 -7.09
CA ALA A 82 -2.88 5.19 -7.98
C ALA A 82 -2.06 6.47 -7.94
N HIS A 83 -2.43 7.40 -8.81
CA HIS A 83 -1.87 8.74 -8.73
C HIS A 83 -2.18 9.37 -7.38
N HIS A 84 -1.30 10.20 -6.92
CA HIS A 84 -1.24 10.83 -5.60
C HIS A 84 -2.61 11.24 -5.03
N ASP A 85 -3.37 12.05 -5.75
CA ASP A 85 -4.65 12.55 -5.23
C ASP A 85 -5.68 11.44 -5.07
N VAL A 86 -5.74 10.53 -6.04
CA VAL A 86 -6.66 9.39 -6.01
C VAL A 86 -6.28 8.43 -4.90
N ALA A 87 -4.99 8.14 -4.75
CA ALA A 87 -4.51 7.23 -3.72
C ALA A 87 -4.84 7.73 -2.31
N TYR A 88 -4.58 8.99 -2.04
CA TYR A 88 -4.85 9.56 -0.72
C TYR A 88 -6.34 9.70 -0.44
N ALA A 89 -7.15 10.05 -1.44
CA ALA A 89 -8.61 10.09 -1.29
C ALA A 89 -9.18 8.70 -0.98
N TRP A 90 -8.65 7.68 -1.65
CA TRP A 90 -9.04 6.28 -1.37
C TRP A 90 -8.67 5.90 0.06
N ALA A 91 -7.43 6.16 0.46
CA ALA A 91 -6.91 5.78 1.78
C ALA A 91 -7.67 6.46 2.91
N ALA A 92 -8.03 7.72 2.74
CA ALA A 92 -8.66 8.52 3.79
C ALA A 92 -9.97 7.91 4.30
N LYS A 93 -10.68 7.17 3.45
CA LYS A 93 -12.01 6.63 3.75
C LYS A 93 -11.99 5.17 4.16
N ARG A 94 -10.85 4.49 4.08
CA ARG A 94 -10.78 3.04 4.29
C ARG A 94 -10.48 2.69 5.73
N LYS A 95 -11.04 1.57 6.15
CA LYS A 95 -10.69 0.90 7.39
C LYS A 95 -10.39 -0.55 7.05
N ILE A 96 -9.25 -1.04 7.51
CA ILE A 96 -8.74 -2.36 7.15
C ILE A 96 -8.84 -3.28 8.36
N GLU A 97 -9.43 -4.44 8.19
CA GLU A 97 -9.46 -5.49 9.20
C GLU A 97 -8.99 -6.80 8.60
N ILE A 98 -8.27 -7.57 9.41
CA ILE A 98 -7.82 -8.90 9.03
C ILE A 98 -8.62 -9.89 9.86
N ASN A 99 -9.29 -10.84 9.19
CA ASN A 99 -10.00 -11.90 9.89
C ASN A 99 -8.96 -12.85 10.50
N PRO A 100 -8.90 -12.97 11.83
CA PRO A 100 -7.86 -13.80 12.47
C PRO A 100 -8.02 -15.30 12.20
N ASN A 101 -9.21 -15.76 11.82
CA ASN A 101 -9.46 -17.17 11.57
C ASN A 101 -9.12 -17.58 10.15
N THR A 102 -9.34 -16.70 9.16
CA THR A 102 -9.16 -17.03 7.75
C THR A 102 -7.98 -16.30 7.11
N GLY A 103 -7.45 -15.27 7.78
CA GLY A 103 -6.43 -14.41 7.22
C GLY A 103 -6.94 -13.47 6.13
N SER A 104 -8.23 -13.46 5.86
CA SER A 104 -8.78 -12.59 4.82
C SER A 104 -8.74 -11.13 5.25
N ILE A 105 -8.53 -10.25 4.25
CA ILE A 105 -8.47 -8.82 4.45
C ILE A 105 -9.83 -8.22 4.11
N GLN A 106 -10.38 -7.45 5.04
CA GLN A 106 -11.64 -6.75 4.82
C GLN A 106 -11.39 -5.25 4.82
N MET A 107 -11.96 -4.57 3.82
CA MET A 107 -11.85 -3.12 3.68
C MET A 107 -13.22 -2.49 3.81
N PHE A 108 -13.31 -1.51 4.70
CA PHE A 108 -14.55 -0.78 4.95
C PHE A 108 -14.39 0.68 4.52
N THR A 109 -15.49 1.25 4.09
CA THR A 109 -15.52 2.67 3.71
C THR A 109 -15.97 3.52 4.88
#